data_1e33cbde890574cd5ea6e074f4da48f8
#
_entry.id   1e33cbde890574cd5ea6e074f4da48f8
#
_cell.length_a   1.000
_cell.length_b   1.000
_cell.length_c   1.000
_cell.angle_alpha   90.00
_cell.angle_beta   90.00
_cell.angle_gamma   90.00
#
_symmetry.space_group_name_H-M   'P 1'
#
loop_
_entity.id
_entity.type
_entity.pdbx_description
1 polymer ?
#
loop_
_entity_poly.entity_id
_entity_poly.type
_entity_poly.pdbx_seq_one_letter_code
_entity_poly.pdbx_strand_id
1 'polypeptide(L)'
;EAPAYEDYLQRQIQFQGEESRVYELQQFRQLREENEHFWLAINLMMDREFYQYLLQNRDVIWAPAERAHWQEQRSIIEQDYLQKLSANQLGLVPADLSLYTLITSQFLHGGWGHIIGNLIFLFLLGFTVEKALGPGRYLIAYLVCGALSGLMFTAFSAGSYVPLVGASGSISGLMGMYVALYGLQKIRCFYFLGVYFNYFRAPAIALLP
;
A
#
# COMPACT_ATOMS: atom_id res chain seq x y z
N GLU A 1 20.33 -10.11 11.55
CA GLU A 1 18.99 -10.45 10.99
C GLU A 1 19.07 -11.09 9.60
N ALA A 2 19.99 -10.68 8.70
CA ALA A 2 20.01 -11.12 7.29
C ALA A 2 19.99 -12.64 7.07
N PRO A 3 20.80 -13.48 7.77
CA PRO A 3 20.71 -14.94 7.62
C PRO A 3 19.37 -15.52 8.07
N ALA A 4 18.79 -14.97 9.13
CA ALA A 4 17.49 -15.40 9.65
C ALA A 4 16.34 -15.03 8.71
N TYR A 5 16.47 -13.93 7.97
CA TYR A 5 15.49 -13.51 6.97
C TYR A 5 15.48 -14.44 5.77
N GLU A 6 16.64 -14.82 5.28
CA GLU A 6 16.75 -15.78 4.17
C GLU A 6 16.14 -17.14 4.53
N ASP A 7 16.43 -17.66 5.74
CA ASP A 7 15.84 -18.91 6.25
C ASP A 7 14.31 -18.78 6.41
N TYR A 8 13.84 -17.64 6.92
CA TYR A 8 12.41 -17.35 7.04
C TYR A 8 11.71 -17.38 5.68
N LEU A 9 12.20 -16.67 4.67
CA LEU A 9 11.61 -16.64 3.33
C LEU A 9 11.59 -18.03 2.69
N GLN A 10 12.68 -18.81 2.82
CA GLN A 10 12.74 -20.17 2.31
C GLN A 10 11.69 -21.08 2.96
N ARG A 11 11.46 -20.93 4.27
CA ARG A 11 10.41 -21.69 4.98
C ARG A 11 9.02 -21.31 4.52
N GLN A 12 8.73 -20.02 4.30
CA GLN A 12 7.44 -19.57 3.79
C GLN A 12 7.14 -20.17 2.40
N ILE A 13 8.13 -20.17 1.52
CA ILE A 13 8.01 -20.78 0.17
C ILE A 13 7.79 -22.29 0.26
N GLN A 14 8.61 -22.98 1.06
CA GLN A 14 8.63 -24.45 1.10
C GLN A 14 7.42 -25.07 1.83
N PHE A 15 7.00 -24.46 2.94
CA PHE A 15 5.99 -25.05 3.83
C PHE A 15 4.62 -24.41 3.74
N GLN A 16 4.53 -23.15 3.31
CA GLN A 16 3.26 -22.43 3.19
C GLN A 16 2.83 -22.21 1.75
N GLY A 17 3.70 -22.52 0.78
CA GLY A 17 3.38 -22.40 -0.65
C GLY A 17 3.23 -20.95 -1.13
N GLU A 18 3.84 -19.99 -0.43
CA GLU A 18 3.76 -18.57 -0.76
C GLU A 18 4.69 -18.20 -1.92
N GLU A 19 4.24 -18.44 -3.15
CA GLU A 19 5.01 -18.13 -4.37
C GLU A 19 5.40 -16.65 -4.49
N SER A 20 4.62 -15.73 -3.90
CA SER A 20 4.95 -14.29 -3.85
C SER A 20 6.28 -14.02 -3.15
N ARG A 21 6.65 -14.81 -2.15
CA ARG A 21 7.92 -14.70 -1.42
C ARG A 21 9.14 -15.12 -2.25
N VAL A 22 8.96 -15.81 -3.36
CA VAL A 22 10.07 -16.15 -4.29
C VAL A 22 10.73 -14.89 -4.85
N TYR A 23 9.91 -13.92 -5.25
CA TYR A 23 10.41 -12.64 -5.75
C TYR A 23 11.16 -11.87 -4.65
N GLU A 24 10.63 -11.84 -3.45
CA GLU A 24 11.28 -11.17 -2.31
C GLU A 24 12.62 -11.82 -1.97
N LEU A 25 12.71 -13.15 -1.99
CA LEU A 25 13.96 -13.88 -1.77
C LEU A 25 15.00 -13.56 -2.84
N GLN A 26 14.59 -13.48 -4.11
CA GLN A 26 15.48 -13.11 -5.21
C GLN A 26 16.00 -11.67 -5.06
N GLN A 27 15.10 -10.71 -4.77
CA GLN A 27 15.48 -9.32 -4.50
C GLN A 27 16.44 -9.20 -3.31
N PHE A 28 16.15 -9.91 -2.23
CA PHE A 28 16.99 -9.91 -1.04
C PHE A 28 18.42 -10.41 -1.34
N ARG A 29 18.56 -11.51 -2.10
CA ARG A 29 19.85 -12.04 -2.53
C ARG A 29 20.61 -11.08 -3.42
N GLN A 30 19.92 -10.45 -4.37
CA GLN A 30 20.52 -9.44 -5.25
C GLN A 30 21.06 -8.26 -4.45
N LEU A 31 20.27 -7.66 -3.56
CA LEU A 31 20.70 -6.55 -2.70
C LEU A 31 21.90 -6.91 -1.82
N ARG A 32 21.96 -8.16 -1.37
CA ARG A 32 23.09 -8.67 -0.58
C ARG A 32 24.35 -8.84 -1.41
N GLU A 33 24.26 -9.35 -2.64
CA GLU A 33 25.38 -9.49 -3.57
C GLU A 33 25.93 -8.12 -4.02
N GLU A 34 25.05 -7.15 -4.25
CA GLU A 34 25.40 -5.78 -4.65
C GLU A 34 25.88 -4.90 -3.48
N ASN A 35 25.93 -5.43 -2.24
CA ASN A 35 26.26 -4.71 -0.99
C ASN A 35 25.37 -3.48 -0.74
N GLU A 36 24.14 -3.51 -1.18
CA GLU A 36 23.14 -2.45 -0.99
C GLU A 36 22.54 -2.49 0.43
N HIS A 37 23.40 -2.25 1.43
CA HIS A 37 23.06 -2.40 2.85
C HIS A 37 21.87 -1.55 3.30
N PHE A 38 21.69 -0.37 2.71
CA PHE A 38 20.57 0.53 3.05
C PHE A 38 19.22 -0.10 2.66
N TRP A 39 19.08 -0.56 1.42
CA TRP A 39 17.85 -1.20 0.94
C TRP A 39 17.59 -2.54 1.62
N LEU A 40 18.66 -3.27 1.91
CA LEU A 40 18.59 -4.52 2.67
C LEU A 40 18.02 -4.27 4.08
N ALA A 41 18.51 -3.24 4.78
CA ALA A 41 18.00 -2.87 6.10
C ALA A 41 16.53 -2.43 6.06
N ILE A 42 16.14 -1.66 5.06
CA ILE A 42 14.73 -1.25 4.88
C ILE A 42 13.83 -2.47 4.71
N ASN A 43 14.16 -3.41 3.81
CA ASN A 43 13.37 -4.62 3.59
C ASN A 43 13.21 -5.43 4.88
N LEU A 44 14.28 -5.67 5.61
CA LEU A 44 14.27 -6.39 6.88
C LEU A 44 13.40 -5.70 7.95
N MET A 45 13.43 -4.37 7.99
CA MET A 45 12.74 -3.60 9.01
C MET A 45 11.26 -3.38 8.71
N MET A 46 10.90 -3.32 7.43
CA MET A 46 9.51 -3.13 7.01
C MET A 46 8.71 -4.43 7.01
N ASP A 47 9.37 -5.60 6.99
CA ASP A 47 8.70 -6.90 7.08
C ASP A 47 8.33 -7.21 8.54
N ARG A 48 7.11 -6.83 8.91
CA ARG A 48 6.59 -7.08 10.26
C ARG A 48 6.28 -8.55 10.54
N GLU A 49 5.96 -9.34 9.53
CA GLU A 49 5.75 -10.79 9.68
C GLU A 49 7.06 -11.46 10.05
N PHE A 50 8.15 -11.08 9.38
CA PHE A 50 9.49 -11.50 9.75
C PHE A 50 9.85 -11.06 11.17
N TYR A 51 9.51 -9.84 11.56
CA TYR A 51 9.75 -9.37 12.94
C TYR A 51 8.99 -10.22 13.97
N GLN A 52 7.74 -10.60 13.71
CA GLN A 52 7.01 -11.52 14.59
C GLN A 52 7.65 -12.92 14.64
N TYR A 53 8.12 -13.41 13.50
CA TYR A 53 8.90 -14.64 13.43
C TYR A 53 10.17 -14.58 14.31
N LEU A 54 10.93 -13.47 14.24
CA LEU A 54 12.10 -13.25 15.10
C LEU A 54 11.76 -13.25 16.59
N LEU A 55 10.65 -12.59 16.97
CA LEU A 55 10.20 -12.54 18.36
C LEU A 55 9.83 -13.94 18.90
N GLN A 56 9.16 -14.73 18.07
CA GLN A 56 8.74 -16.10 18.44
C GLN A 56 9.91 -17.08 18.51
N ASN A 57 10.92 -16.90 17.68
CA ASN A 57 12.06 -17.81 17.54
C ASN A 57 13.37 -17.27 18.13
N ARG A 58 13.34 -16.15 18.83
CA ARG A 58 14.52 -15.41 19.34
C ARG A 58 15.47 -16.28 20.17
N ASP A 59 14.93 -17.24 20.95
CA ASP A 59 15.71 -18.11 21.82
C ASP A 59 16.43 -19.23 21.06
N VAL A 60 16.03 -19.47 19.80
CA VAL A 60 16.66 -20.45 18.91
C VAL A 60 17.67 -19.77 17.98
N ILE A 61 17.38 -18.52 17.56
CA ILE A 61 18.19 -17.78 16.58
C ILE A 61 19.44 -17.18 17.22
N TRP A 62 19.33 -16.68 18.46
CA TRP A 62 20.43 -15.96 19.12
C TRP A 62 20.77 -16.46 20.51
N ALA A 63 22.06 -16.42 20.84
CA ALA A 63 22.52 -16.57 22.21
C ALA A 63 22.00 -15.41 23.10
N PRO A 64 21.89 -15.58 24.43
CA PRO A 64 21.30 -14.56 25.32
C PRO A 64 21.92 -13.17 25.21
N ALA A 65 23.23 -13.08 25.06
CA ALA A 65 23.93 -11.79 24.93
C ALA A 65 23.64 -11.11 23.58
N GLU A 66 23.63 -11.87 22.49
CA GLU A 66 23.33 -11.38 21.15
C GLU A 66 21.87 -10.91 21.05
N ARG A 67 20.95 -11.63 21.69
CA ARG A 67 19.56 -11.27 21.78
C ARG A 67 19.32 -9.95 22.49
N ALA A 68 19.98 -9.73 23.64
CA ALA A 68 19.89 -8.46 24.37
C ALA A 68 20.36 -7.28 23.52
N HIS A 69 21.52 -7.44 22.86
CA HIS A 69 22.04 -6.43 21.95
C HIS A 69 21.11 -6.18 20.75
N TRP A 70 20.59 -7.24 20.14
CA TRP A 70 19.61 -7.12 19.06
C TRP A 70 18.35 -6.37 19.47
N GLN A 71 17.78 -6.69 20.64
CA GLN A 71 16.59 -6.03 21.17
C GLN A 71 16.82 -4.54 21.41
N GLU A 72 17.97 -4.18 21.98
CA GLU A 72 18.35 -2.78 22.19
C GLU A 72 18.45 -2.02 20.86
N GLN A 73 19.20 -2.54 19.89
CA GLN A 73 19.38 -1.90 18.59
C GLN A 73 18.05 -1.78 17.83
N ARG A 74 17.24 -2.84 17.86
CA ARG A 74 15.94 -2.83 17.19
C ARG A 74 14.98 -1.81 17.80
N SER A 75 14.94 -1.70 19.13
CA SER A 75 14.08 -0.72 19.82
C SER A 75 14.42 0.72 19.44
N ILE A 76 15.71 1.04 19.33
CA ILE A 76 16.19 2.37 18.90
C ILE A 76 15.70 2.67 17.48
N ILE A 77 15.85 1.71 16.56
CA ILE A 77 15.42 1.88 15.17
C ILE A 77 13.90 2.01 15.07
N GLU A 78 13.14 1.23 15.80
CA GLU A 78 11.68 1.33 15.84
C GLU A 78 11.21 2.69 16.34
N GLN A 79 11.77 3.16 17.45
CA GLN A 79 11.38 4.45 18.04
C GLN A 79 11.83 5.64 17.21
N ASP A 80 13.06 5.62 16.70
CA ASP A 80 13.65 6.78 16.04
C ASP A 80 13.31 6.90 14.55
N TYR A 81 13.02 5.77 13.88
CA TYR A 81 12.77 5.76 12.45
C TYR A 81 11.39 5.22 12.08
N LEU A 82 11.06 3.99 12.44
CA LEU A 82 9.82 3.36 11.94
C LEU A 82 8.56 4.02 12.47
N GLN A 83 8.53 4.40 13.75
CA GLN A 83 7.36 5.10 14.31
C GLN A 83 7.17 6.50 13.74
N LYS A 84 8.24 7.14 13.24
CA LYS A 84 8.18 8.47 12.61
C LYS A 84 7.74 8.44 11.15
N LEU A 85 7.70 7.27 10.51
CA LEU A 85 7.20 7.16 9.15
C LEU A 85 5.69 7.42 9.12
N SER A 86 5.28 8.42 8.34
CA SER A 86 3.87 8.79 8.19
C SER A 86 3.00 7.63 7.72
N ALA A 87 3.53 6.73 6.89
CA ALA A 87 2.83 5.54 6.43
C ALA A 87 2.50 4.56 7.58
N ASN A 88 3.35 4.46 8.60
CA ASN A 88 3.09 3.59 9.77
C ASN A 88 2.15 4.24 10.78
N GLN A 89 2.17 5.57 10.90
CA GLN A 89 1.31 6.30 11.85
C GLN A 89 -0.10 6.54 11.30
N LEU A 90 -0.21 6.90 10.03
CA LEU A 90 -1.43 7.41 9.40
C LEU A 90 -1.98 6.51 8.30
N GLY A 91 -1.20 5.52 7.83
CA GLY A 91 -1.63 4.49 6.90
C GLY A 91 -2.52 3.45 7.57
N LEU A 92 -3.38 2.81 6.81
CA LEU A 92 -4.27 1.77 7.28
C LEU A 92 -3.52 0.43 7.31
N VAL A 93 -3.25 -0.08 8.51
CA VAL A 93 -2.60 -1.40 8.71
C VAL A 93 -3.68 -2.43 9.07
N PRO A 94 -3.93 -3.45 8.22
CA PRO A 94 -4.99 -4.43 8.46
C PRO A 94 -4.86 -5.20 9.78
N ALA A 95 -3.64 -5.58 10.17
CA ALA A 95 -3.37 -6.30 11.41
C ALA A 95 -3.51 -5.42 12.67
N ASP A 96 -3.48 -4.08 12.52
CA ASP A 96 -3.59 -3.11 13.62
C ASP A 96 -4.50 -1.96 13.19
N LEU A 97 -5.78 -2.30 13.02
CA LEU A 97 -6.79 -1.37 12.50
C LEU A 97 -7.12 -0.28 13.51
N SER A 98 -6.83 0.95 13.15
CA SER A 98 -7.29 2.15 13.85
C SER A 98 -8.33 2.90 13.00
N LEU A 99 -9.48 3.26 13.57
CA LEU A 99 -10.59 3.87 12.82
C LEU A 99 -10.20 5.19 12.12
N TYR A 100 -9.33 6.00 12.73
CA TYR A 100 -8.89 7.24 12.10
C TYR A 100 -8.05 7.00 10.84
N THR A 101 -7.35 5.85 10.75
CA THR A 101 -6.53 5.51 9.58
C THR A 101 -7.37 5.20 8.34
N LEU A 102 -8.66 4.89 8.49
CA LEU A 102 -9.60 4.81 7.36
C LEU A 102 -9.73 6.15 6.61
N ILE A 103 -9.48 7.25 7.30
CA ILE A 103 -9.53 8.59 6.71
C ILE A 103 -8.13 9.08 6.34
N THR A 104 -7.17 9.00 7.27
CA THR A 104 -5.83 9.56 7.06
C THR A 104 -5.05 8.87 5.95
N SER A 105 -5.21 7.55 5.80
CA SER A 105 -4.56 6.78 4.74
C SER A 105 -4.89 7.27 3.32
N GLN A 106 -6.08 7.84 3.11
CA GLN A 106 -6.52 8.37 1.82
C GLN A 106 -5.67 9.57 1.33
N PHE A 107 -4.99 10.25 2.24
CA PHE A 107 -4.18 11.45 1.96
C PHE A 107 -2.68 11.16 1.90
N LEU A 108 -2.27 9.93 2.20
CA LEU A 108 -0.90 9.50 2.09
C LEU A 108 -0.61 8.88 0.72
N HIS A 109 0.64 8.95 0.28
CA HIS A 109 1.07 8.36 -1.00
C HIS A 109 2.47 7.77 -0.87
N GLY A 110 2.68 6.62 -1.51
CA GLY A 110 3.95 5.90 -1.49
C GLY A 110 5.06 6.51 -2.38
N GLY A 111 4.76 7.59 -3.12
CA GLY A 111 5.74 8.28 -3.98
C GLY A 111 5.10 9.23 -4.98
N TRP A 112 5.94 9.97 -5.71
CA TRP A 112 5.50 10.98 -6.67
C TRP A 112 4.62 10.43 -7.80
N GLY A 113 4.96 9.27 -8.36
CA GLY A 113 4.14 8.64 -9.40
C GLY A 113 2.74 8.27 -8.91
N HIS A 114 2.64 7.80 -7.67
CA HIS A 114 1.37 7.43 -7.05
C HIS A 114 0.47 8.65 -6.81
N ILE A 115 1.00 9.75 -6.26
CA ILE A 115 0.21 10.97 -6.05
C ILE A 115 -0.20 11.60 -7.37
N ILE A 116 0.70 11.68 -8.36
CA ILE A 116 0.41 12.24 -9.68
C ILE A 116 -0.69 11.43 -10.37
N GLY A 117 -0.60 10.09 -10.35
CA GLY A 117 -1.63 9.21 -10.90
C GLY A 117 -3.00 9.46 -10.26
N ASN A 118 -3.07 9.50 -8.93
CA ASN A 118 -4.32 9.81 -8.22
C ASN A 118 -4.86 11.21 -8.57
N LEU A 119 -4.01 12.23 -8.63
CA LEU A 119 -4.42 13.59 -8.98
C LEU A 119 -4.95 13.70 -10.41
N ILE A 120 -4.38 12.97 -11.37
CA ILE A 120 -4.88 12.93 -12.75
C ILE A 120 -6.31 12.40 -12.78
N PHE A 121 -6.57 11.24 -12.15
CA PHE A 121 -7.92 10.67 -12.10
C PHE A 121 -8.89 11.56 -11.34
N LEU A 122 -8.47 12.13 -10.21
CA LEU A 122 -9.28 13.06 -9.42
C LEU A 122 -9.66 14.31 -10.24
N PHE A 123 -8.73 14.85 -11.01
CA PHE A 123 -8.96 15.99 -11.89
C PHE A 123 -9.93 15.65 -13.02
N LEU A 124 -9.74 14.50 -13.69
CA LEU A 124 -10.56 14.11 -14.85
C LEU A 124 -12.01 13.79 -14.46
N LEU A 125 -12.22 13.15 -13.32
CA LEU A 125 -13.54 12.66 -12.91
C LEU A 125 -14.19 13.53 -11.82
N GLY A 126 -13.37 14.06 -10.92
CA GLY A 126 -13.81 14.74 -9.71
C GLY A 126 -14.69 15.95 -10.00
N PHE A 127 -14.29 16.85 -10.89
CA PHE A 127 -15.07 18.04 -11.25
C PHE A 127 -16.47 17.72 -11.73
N THR A 128 -16.62 16.66 -12.49
CA THR A 128 -17.90 16.27 -13.06
C THR A 128 -18.83 15.71 -12.00
N VAL A 129 -18.30 14.87 -11.12
CA VAL A 129 -19.07 14.31 -9.99
C VAL A 129 -19.38 15.41 -8.96
N GLU A 130 -18.43 16.28 -8.65
CA GLU A 130 -18.65 17.41 -7.76
C GLU A 130 -19.74 18.35 -8.27
N LYS A 131 -19.73 18.68 -9.56
CA LYS A 131 -20.76 19.51 -10.18
C LYS A 131 -22.17 18.89 -10.06
N ALA A 132 -22.27 17.57 -10.12
CA ALA A 132 -23.53 16.86 -9.99
C ALA A 132 -24.03 16.77 -8.54
N LEU A 133 -23.13 16.53 -7.59
CA LEU A 133 -23.45 16.30 -6.17
C LEU A 133 -23.44 17.58 -5.33
N GLY A 134 -22.66 18.57 -5.73
CA GLY A 134 -22.26 19.71 -4.92
C GLY A 134 -21.07 19.39 -4.00
N PRO A 135 -20.29 20.40 -3.56
CA PRO A 135 -18.99 20.20 -2.91
C PRO A 135 -19.07 19.42 -1.58
N GLY A 136 -20.08 19.68 -0.77
CA GLY A 136 -20.23 19.00 0.53
C GLY A 136 -20.51 17.50 0.38
N ARG A 137 -21.46 17.13 -0.49
CA ARG A 137 -21.79 15.72 -0.76
C ARG A 137 -20.66 14.99 -1.47
N TYR A 138 -19.95 15.68 -2.36
CA TYR A 138 -18.77 15.17 -3.03
C TYR A 138 -17.68 14.78 -2.03
N LEU A 139 -17.36 15.67 -1.08
CA LEU A 139 -16.36 15.39 -0.05
C LEU A 139 -16.78 14.20 0.84
N ILE A 140 -18.04 14.16 1.26
CA ILE A 140 -18.56 13.03 2.04
C ILE A 140 -18.45 11.74 1.25
N ALA A 141 -18.86 11.74 -0.02
CA ALA A 141 -18.79 10.58 -0.89
C ALA A 141 -17.35 10.09 -1.07
N TYR A 142 -16.41 11.01 -1.30
CA TYR A 142 -14.98 10.71 -1.39
C TYR A 142 -14.47 9.99 -0.14
N LEU A 143 -14.71 10.56 1.04
CA LEU A 143 -14.24 10.01 2.31
C LEU A 143 -14.88 8.66 2.64
N VAL A 144 -16.19 8.52 2.38
CA VAL A 144 -16.94 7.27 2.63
C VAL A 144 -16.46 6.17 1.69
N CYS A 145 -16.30 6.45 0.40
CA CYS A 145 -15.78 5.45 -0.55
C CYS A 145 -14.38 4.97 -0.19
N GLY A 146 -13.50 5.88 0.20
CA GLY A 146 -12.16 5.53 0.65
C GLY A 146 -12.17 4.69 1.93
N ALA A 147 -13.00 5.05 2.91
CA ALA A 147 -13.15 4.28 4.14
C ALA A 147 -13.71 2.87 3.89
N LEU A 148 -14.74 2.73 3.03
CA LEU A 148 -15.29 1.42 2.66
C LEU A 148 -14.27 0.57 1.91
N SER A 149 -13.53 1.17 0.98
CA SER A 149 -12.42 0.48 0.29
C SER A 149 -11.35 0.00 1.26
N GLY A 150 -10.96 0.83 2.23
CA GLY A 150 -10.04 0.48 3.29
C GLY A 150 -10.54 -0.69 4.16
N LEU A 151 -11.82 -0.68 4.53
CA LEU A 151 -12.43 -1.79 5.26
C LEU A 151 -12.45 -3.09 4.45
N MET A 152 -12.77 -3.01 3.15
CA MET A 152 -12.69 -4.18 2.26
C MET A 152 -11.26 -4.71 2.17
N PHE A 153 -10.27 -3.82 1.97
CA PHE A 153 -8.87 -4.22 1.96
C PHE A 153 -8.49 -4.94 3.26
N THR A 154 -8.87 -4.40 4.42
CA THR A 154 -8.63 -5.02 5.73
C THR A 154 -9.26 -6.40 5.82
N ALA A 155 -10.47 -6.59 5.30
CA ALA A 155 -11.17 -7.87 5.33
C ALA A 155 -10.48 -8.94 4.47
N PHE A 156 -9.93 -8.55 3.30
CA PHE A 156 -9.20 -9.48 2.41
C PHE A 156 -7.73 -9.68 2.78
N SER A 157 -7.15 -8.75 3.54
CA SER A 157 -5.74 -8.76 3.94
C SER A 157 -5.59 -8.85 5.46
N ALA A 158 -6.53 -9.51 6.15
CA ALA A 158 -6.52 -9.64 7.59
C ALA A 158 -5.20 -10.25 8.07
N GLY A 159 -4.53 -9.57 9.01
CA GLY A 159 -3.21 -9.98 9.50
C GLY A 159 -2.02 -9.38 8.75
N SER A 160 -2.23 -8.69 7.61
CA SER A 160 -1.15 -7.99 6.92
C SER A 160 -0.72 -6.74 7.71
N TYR A 161 0.58 -6.58 7.83
CA TYR A 161 1.20 -5.40 8.44
C TYR A 161 1.62 -4.35 7.42
N VAL A 162 1.39 -4.59 6.12
CA VAL A 162 1.69 -3.61 5.07
C VAL A 162 0.64 -2.49 5.11
N PRO A 163 1.07 -1.23 5.31
CA PRO A 163 0.13 -0.11 5.39
C PRO A 163 -0.46 0.21 4.00
N LEU A 164 -1.78 0.25 3.92
CA LEU A 164 -2.48 0.81 2.77
C LEU A 164 -2.41 2.33 2.83
N VAL A 165 -2.00 2.95 1.73
CA VAL A 165 -1.96 4.40 1.54
C VAL A 165 -2.44 4.77 0.14
N GLY A 166 -3.14 5.88 0.02
CA GLY A 166 -3.55 6.43 -1.26
C GLY A 166 -5.04 6.76 -1.38
N ALA A 167 -5.32 7.71 -2.26
CA ALA A 167 -6.67 8.15 -2.61
C ALA A 167 -7.42 7.18 -3.54
N SER A 168 -6.78 6.11 -4.01
CA SER A 168 -7.28 5.25 -5.09
C SER A 168 -8.64 4.60 -4.78
N GLY A 169 -8.88 4.23 -3.51
CA GLY A 169 -10.18 3.70 -3.09
C GLY A 169 -11.31 4.72 -3.22
N SER A 170 -11.05 5.96 -2.79
CA SER A 170 -11.99 7.08 -2.97
C SER A 170 -12.24 7.37 -4.44
N ILE A 171 -11.18 7.40 -5.25
CA ILE A 171 -11.25 7.65 -6.70
C ILE A 171 -12.04 6.55 -7.42
N SER A 172 -11.85 5.28 -7.04
CA SER A 172 -12.64 4.16 -7.56
C SER A 172 -14.14 4.34 -7.28
N GLY A 173 -14.49 4.80 -6.08
CA GLY A 173 -15.86 5.17 -5.75
C GLY A 173 -16.40 6.32 -6.61
N LEU A 174 -15.59 7.36 -6.86
CA LEU A 174 -15.96 8.46 -7.76
C LEU A 174 -16.11 7.98 -9.21
N MET A 175 -15.30 7.02 -9.67
CA MET A 175 -15.48 6.38 -10.98
C MET A 175 -16.83 5.68 -11.08
N GLY A 176 -17.20 4.92 -10.05
CA GLY A 176 -18.53 4.30 -9.97
C GLY A 176 -19.66 5.32 -10.03
N MET A 177 -19.54 6.44 -9.29
CA MET A 177 -20.53 7.52 -9.34
C MET A 177 -20.58 8.20 -10.71
N TYR A 178 -19.43 8.43 -11.34
CA TYR A 178 -19.36 8.98 -12.69
C TYR A 178 -20.10 8.08 -13.69
N VAL A 179 -19.89 6.76 -13.58
CA VAL A 179 -20.60 5.80 -14.43
C VAL A 179 -22.11 5.78 -14.11
N ALA A 180 -22.51 5.89 -12.86
CA ALA A 180 -23.93 5.98 -12.48
C ALA A 180 -24.60 7.24 -13.06
N LEU A 181 -23.89 8.35 -13.15
CA LEU A 181 -24.39 9.60 -13.72
C LEU A 181 -24.50 9.57 -15.25
N TYR A 182 -23.52 8.96 -15.91
CA TYR A 182 -23.41 9.01 -17.39
C TYR A 182 -23.74 7.68 -18.09
N GLY A 183 -23.62 6.55 -17.42
CA GLY A 183 -24.02 5.24 -17.92
C GLY A 183 -23.46 4.92 -19.31
N LEU A 184 -24.34 4.75 -20.26
CA LEU A 184 -24.04 4.45 -21.67
C LEU A 184 -23.77 5.71 -22.52
N GLN A 185 -23.81 6.90 -21.96
CA GLN A 185 -23.48 8.12 -22.70
C GLN A 185 -22.03 8.06 -23.19
N LYS A 186 -21.84 8.44 -24.46
CA LYS A 186 -20.52 8.48 -25.07
C LYS A 186 -19.75 9.68 -24.57
N ILE A 187 -18.73 9.42 -23.77
CA ILE A 187 -17.76 10.41 -23.29
C ILE A 187 -16.53 10.47 -24.17
N ARG A 188 -15.83 11.59 -24.14
CA ARG A 188 -14.53 11.72 -24.80
C ARG A 188 -13.47 11.08 -23.92
N CYS A 189 -12.84 10.05 -24.41
CA CYS A 189 -11.65 9.47 -23.82
C CYS A 189 -10.43 9.89 -24.64
N PHE A 190 -9.29 10.02 -24.00
CA PHE A 190 -8.02 10.24 -24.69
C PHE A 190 -7.07 9.08 -24.41
N TYR A 191 -6.20 8.81 -25.35
CA TYR A 191 -5.08 7.90 -25.12
C TYR A 191 -3.77 8.57 -25.51
N PHE A 192 -2.73 8.21 -24.82
CA PHE A 192 -1.39 8.71 -25.01
C PHE A 192 -0.43 7.52 -25.18
N LEU A 193 0.17 7.42 -26.34
CA LEU A 193 1.15 6.39 -26.67
C LEU A 193 2.49 7.09 -27.04
N GLY A 194 3.24 7.45 -26.02
CA GLY A 194 4.50 8.19 -26.18
C GLY A 194 4.30 9.57 -26.78
N VAL A 195 4.51 9.71 -28.10
CA VAL A 195 4.33 10.99 -28.81
C VAL A 195 2.97 11.13 -29.49
N TYR A 196 2.19 10.06 -29.53
CA TYR A 196 0.87 10.06 -30.14
C TYR A 196 -0.22 10.31 -29.13
N PHE A 197 -0.99 11.38 -29.37
CA PHE A 197 -2.14 11.77 -28.57
C PHE A 197 -3.37 11.83 -29.46
N ASN A 198 -4.42 11.11 -29.12
CA ASN A 198 -5.67 11.13 -29.86
C ASN A 198 -6.88 10.90 -28.96
N TYR A 199 -8.07 11.22 -29.47
CA TYR A 199 -9.34 11.08 -28.78
C TYR A 199 -10.17 10.00 -29.43
N PHE A 200 -10.91 9.26 -28.60
CA PHE A 200 -11.96 8.37 -29.03
C PHE A 200 -13.20 8.59 -28.17
N ARG A 201 -14.34 8.07 -28.60
CA ARG A 201 -15.57 8.11 -27.82
C ARG A 201 -15.94 6.72 -27.36
N ALA A 202 -16.13 6.56 -26.05
CA ALA A 202 -16.59 5.32 -25.44
C ALA A 202 -17.73 5.61 -24.47
N PRO A 203 -18.60 4.64 -24.19
CA PRO A 203 -19.59 4.78 -23.12
C PRO A 203 -18.89 4.93 -21.76
N ALA A 204 -19.47 5.71 -20.85
CA ALA A 204 -18.86 5.97 -19.54
C ALA A 204 -18.61 4.68 -18.73
N ILE A 205 -19.43 3.66 -18.92
CA ILE A 205 -19.29 2.34 -18.28
C ILE A 205 -17.95 1.65 -18.64
N ALA A 206 -17.33 2.00 -19.77
CA ALA A 206 -16.02 1.47 -20.16
C ALA A 206 -14.85 2.01 -19.30
N LEU A 207 -15.12 2.95 -18.38
CA LEU A 207 -14.13 3.40 -17.37
C LEU A 207 -14.06 2.48 -16.16
N LEU A 208 -15.01 1.58 -15.97
CA LEU A 208 -14.95 0.60 -14.89
C LEU A 208 -13.86 -0.44 -15.24
N PRO A 209 -12.97 -0.75 -14.26
CA PRO A 209 -11.96 -1.77 -14.42
C PRO A 209 -12.57 -3.17 -14.52
#